data_8b5ee348797dd6122ff1e8937b362424
#
_entry.id   8b5ee348797dd6122ff1e8937b362424
#
_cell.length_a   1.000
_cell.length_b   1.000
_cell.length_c   1.000
_cell.angle_alpha   90.00
_cell.angle_beta   90.00
_cell.angle_gamma   90.00
#
_symmetry.space_group_name_H-M   'P 1'
#
loop_
_entity.id
_entity.type
_entity.pdbx_description
1 polymer ?
#
loop_
_entity_poly.entity_id
_entity_poly.type
_entity_poly.pdbx_seq_one_letter_code
_entity_poly.pdbx_strand_id
1 'polypeptide(L)'
;MNNRRTFLKQAGIGMAAAYFSPTLLSCSPQGKSPSALDEIGLQLYTLRDQLATDVISTLDRVAGIGYNHVETFGPDIDAAGKVTFWDMDVPSLSARLAANNLKTYSGHYDLGEFLTPGNGNQDALKVFIETAATLGQHYLIAPVPPILLIDKLTADDYRFMADQLNVGGELAAKSGLKIGYHNHFWEFRTLTDGSRGLDILIENTDDALVAFELDLFWSEKSGTDSAAYFEKHPGRFPLWHIKDMDKNNSTVITGGEYDTKPFMEITQNITYTEVGTGSIDFKKIMAEEKTAGLQYAFVEQDFITIDPFESITRSYNYVKSELIG
;
A
#
# COMPACT_ATOMS: atom_id res chain seq x y z
N MET A 1 17.58 -49.58 -38.52
CA MET A 1 17.19 -51.01 -38.52
C MET A 1 17.16 -51.50 -37.07
N ASN A 2 15.97 -51.88 -36.62
CA ASN A 2 15.65 -52.90 -35.60
C ASN A 2 16.31 -52.82 -34.22
N ASN A 3 15.65 -53.09 -33.13
CA ASN A 3 14.29 -53.51 -32.71
C ASN A 3 14.27 -53.37 -31.16
N ARG A 4 13.31 -52.77 -30.60
CA ARG A 4 12.06 -53.28 -29.99
C ARG A 4 12.18 -54.58 -29.18
N ARG A 5 11.69 -54.44 -27.93
CA ARG A 5 10.87 -55.35 -27.15
C ARG A 5 11.54 -56.32 -26.17
N THR A 6 11.01 -56.20 -25.00
CA THR A 6 10.40 -57.23 -24.11
C THR A 6 11.28 -57.74 -22.99
N PHE A 7 10.95 -57.42 -21.76
CA PHE A 7 10.80 -58.45 -20.73
C PHE A 7 9.71 -58.07 -19.73
N LEU A 8 8.68 -58.85 -19.77
CA LEU A 8 7.58 -58.89 -18.81
C LEU A 8 7.75 -60.18 -17.96
N LYS A 9 7.30 -60.08 -16.70
CA LYS A 9 6.85 -61.15 -15.80
C LYS A 9 7.88 -61.81 -14.91
N GLN A 10 7.73 -61.60 -13.61
CA GLN A 10 7.29 -62.71 -12.73
C GLN A 10 6.70 -62.12 -11.42
N ALA A 11 5.56 -62.67 -11.06
CA ALA A 11 4.77 -62.37 -9.90
C ALA A 11 5.36 -63.04 -8.66
N GLY A 12 5.27 -62.38 -7.51
CA GLY A 12 5.47 -62.98 -6.19
C GLY A 12 4.39 -62.46 -5.25
N ILE A 13 3.45 -63.34 -4.92
CA ILE A 13 2.38 -63.10 -3.96
C ILE A 13 3.00 -63.16 -2.55
N GLY A 14 2.86 -62.10 -1.78
CA GLY A 14 3.15 -62.07 -0.36
C GLY A 14 2.01 -61.43 0.40
N MET A 15 1.15 -62.20 1.06
CA MET A 15 0.18 -61.74 2.03
C MET A 15 0.90 -61.15 3.24
N ALA A 16 0.64 -59.92 3.59
CA ALA A 16 0.98 -59.37 4.90
C ALA A 16 -0.27 -58.72 5.51
N ALA A 17 -0.57 -59.15 6.70
CA ALA A 17 -1.72 -58.82 7.51
C ALA A 17 -1.79 -57.33 7.81
N ALA A 18 -2.93 -56.72 7.57
CA ALA A 18 -3.23 -55.32 7.96
C ALA A 18 -3.47 -55.27 9.49
N TYR A 19 -2.51 -54.68 10.21
CA TYR A 19 -2.77 -54.17 11.55
C TYR A 19 -3.46 -52.80 11.43
N PHE A 20 -4.74 -52.76 11.77
CA PHE A 20 -5.46 -51.52 12.03
C PHE A 20 -4.95 -50.95 13.35
N SER A 21 -4.07 -49.93 13.26
CA SER A 21 -3.84 -49.04 14.39
C SER A 21 -4.85 -47.87 14.29
N PRO A 22 -5.60 -47.57 15.34
CA PRO A 22 -6.41 -46.35 15.34
C PRO A 22 -5.47 -45.14 15.40
N THR A 23 -5.33 -44.41 14.31
CA THR A 23 -4.73 -43.10 14.32
C THR A 23 -5.63 -42.17 15.11
N LEU A 24 -5.23 -41.87 16.34
CA LEU A 24 -5.73 -40.73 17.09
C LEU A 24 -5.50 -39.47 16.22
N LEU A 25 -6.58 -38.91 15.69
CA LEU A 25 -6.52 -37.54 15.13
C LEU A 25 -6.12 -36.64 16.30
N SER A 26 -4.84 -36.32 16.39
CA SER A 26 -4.35 -35.21 17.15
C SER A 26 -4.85 -33.96 16.43
N CYS A 27 -5.83 -33.27 17.01
CA CYS A 27 -6.09 -31.88 16.68
C CYS A 27 -4.85 -31.06 17.09
N SER A 28 -3.89 -30.93 16.19
CA SER A 28 -2.89 -29.88 16.29
C SER A 28 -3.65 -28.55 16.24
N PRO A 29 -3.35 -27.59 17.12
CA PRO A 29 -3.86 -26.25 16.93
C PRO A 29 -3.42 -25.81 15.52
N GLN A 30 -4.37 -25.32 14.71
CA GLN A 30 -4.04 -24.73 13.42
C GLN A 30 -3.04 -23.60 13.67
N GLY A 31 -1.76 -23.88 13.43
CA GLY A 31 -0.75 -22.84 13.36
C GLY A 31 -1.20 -21.86 12.28
N LYS A 32 -1.17 -20.58 12.59
CA LYS A 32 -1.37 -19.52 11.58
C LYS A 32 -0.52 -19.89 10.37
N SER A 33 -1.11 -19.84 9.17
CA SER A 33 -0.30 -19.85 7.95
C SER A 33 0.65 -18.65 8.01
N PRO A 34 1.94 -18.82 7.68
CA PRO A 34 2.85 -17.68 7.67
C PRO A 34 2.26 -16.57 6.79
N SER A 35 2.26 -15.33 7.27
CA SER A 35 1.91 -14.18 6.47
C SER A 35 2.82 -14.06 5.25
N ALA A 36 2.32 -13.45 4.17
CA ALA A 36 3.16 -13.06 3.04
C ALA A 36 4.15 -11.95 3.44
N LEU A 37 3.84 -11.21 4.53
CA LEU A 37 4.70 -10.18 5.07
C LEU A 37 5.58 -10.75 6.20
N ASP A 38 6.89 -10.66 6.02
CA ASP A 38 7.87 -10.93 7.08
C ASP A 38 8.22 -9.66 7.88
N GLU A 39 7.98 -8.49 7.31
CA GLU A 39 8.42 -7.18 7.78
C GLU A 39 7.32 -6.14 7.60
N ILE A 40 7.35 -5.09 8.41
CA ILE A 40 6.42 -3.96 8.34
C ILE A 40 7.17 -2.65 8.13
N GLY A 41 6.65 -1.81 7.24
CA GLY A 41 7.13 -0.47 6.97
C GLY A 41 6.42 0.63 7.75
N LEU A 42 6.98 1.82 7.66
CA LEU A 42 6.37 3.06 8.12
C LEU A 42 6.24 4.04 6.96
N GLN A 43 5.04 4.58 6.70
CA GLN A 43 4.89 5.76 5.86
C GLN A 43 5.38 6.98 6.64
N LEU A 44 6.41 7.63 6.10
CA LEU A 44 7.14 8.71 6.79
C LEU A 44 6.32 10.00 6.94
N TYR A 45 5.22 10.17 6.22
CA TYR A 45 4.28 11.28 6.43
C TYR A 45 3.74 11.31 7.87
N THR A 46 3.66 10.18 8.52
CA THR A 46 3.33 10.02 9.95
C THR A 46 4.21 10.88 10.85
N LEU A 47 5.49 11.06 10.49
CA LEU A 47 6.49 11.79 11.25
C LEU A 47 6.95 13.07 10.53
N ARG A 48 6.10 13.68 9.69
CA ARG A 48 6.45 14.86 8.88
C ARG A 48 7.01 16.03 9.69
N ASP A 49 6.45 16.28 10.89
CA ASP A 49 6.90 17.38 11.75
C ASP A 49 8.28 17.07 12.36
N GLN A 50 8.56 15.82 12.71
CA GLN A 50 9.84 15.36 13.22
C GLN A 50 10.90 15.38 12.12
N LEU A 51 10.56 14.94 10.92
CA LEU A 51 11.45 15.00 9.75
C LEU A 51 11.79 16.44 9.37
N ALA A 52 10.83 17.36 9.42
CA ALA A 52 11.08 18.79 9.18
C ALA A 52 12.03 19.40 10.23
N THR A 53 12.14 18.79 11.40
CA THR A 53 13.00 19.28 12.49
C THR A 53 14.39 18.62 12.46
N ASP A 54 14.45 17.29 12.36
CA ASP A 54 15.71 16.51 12.40
C ASP A 54 15.50 15.15 11.69
N VAL A 55 15.85 15.11 10.40
CA VAL A 55 15.72 13.89 9.56
C VAL A 55 16.57 12.75 10.12
N ILE A 56 17.80 13.06 10.55
CA ILE A 56 18.77 12.05 10.99
C ILE A 56 18.25 11.34 12.24
N SER A 57 17.94 12.11 13.29
CA SER A 57 17.43 11.56 14.55
C SER A 57 16.11 10.83 14.37
N THR A 58 15.23 11.34 13.49
CA THR A 58 13.93 10.71 13.20
C THR A 58 14.12 9.33 12.58
N LEU A 59 14.95 9.20 11.54
CA LEU A 59 15.21 7.90 10.90
C LEU A 59 15.92 6.91 11.84
N ASP A 60 16.82 7.39 12.70
CA ASP A 60 17.48 6.56 13.72
C ASP A 60 16.48 5.97 14.71
N ARG A 61 15.53 6.78 15.16
CA ARG A 61 14.47 6.33 16.07
C ARG A 61 13.53 5.34 15.41
N VAL A 62 13.15 5.57 14.15
CA VAL A 62 12.31 4.62 13.36
C VAL A 62 13.00 3.26 13.27
N ALA A 63 14.27 3.23 12.89
CA ALA A 63 15.06 1.99 12.84
C ALA A 63 15.20 1.34 14.22
N GLY A 64 15.43 2.15 15.26
CA GLY A 64 15.56 1.68 16.65
C GLY A 64 14.29 1.04 17.23
N ILE A 65 13.10 1.38 16.72
CA ILE A 65 11.82 0.73 17.06
C ILE A 65 11.75 -0.67 16.44
N GLY A 66 12.34 -0.86 15.26
CA GLY A 66 12.37 -2.13 14.57
C GLY A 66 11.75 -2.13 13.17
N TYR A 67 11.30 -1.00 12.67
CA TYR A 67 10.91 -0.89 11.26
C TYR A 67 12.10 -1.18 10.37
N ASN A 68 11.91 -1.97 9.32
CA ASN A 68 12.99 -2.38 8.41
C ASN A 68 12.91 -1.63 7.07
N HIS A 69 11.76 -1.07 6.76
CA HIS A 69 11.59 -0.26 5.57
C HIS A 69 10.67 0.92 5.83
N VAL A 70 10.77 1.89 4.96
CA VAL A 70 9.97 3.12 5.03
C VAL A 70 9.43 3.44 3.64
N GLU A 71 8.31 4.11 3.62
CA GLU A 71 7.82 4.78 2.44
C GLU A 71 8.12 6.26 2.53
N THR A 72 8.79 6.82 1.52
CA THR A 72 9.12 8.24 1.46
C THR A 72 7.95 9.07 0.96
N PHE A 73 7.94 10.38 1.25
CA PHE A 73 6.91 11.28 0.74
C PHE A 73 7.46 12.67 0.43
N GLY A 74 6.76 13.37 -0.47
CA GLY A 74 6.88 14.80 -0.70
C GLY A 74 8.29 15.30 -1.05
N PRO A 75 8.96 14.72 -2.07
CA PRO A 75 10.19 15.31 -2.56
C PRO A 75 9.93 16.67 -3.20
N ASP A 76 10.81 17.64 -2.91
CA ASP A 76 10.83 18.93 -3.56
C ASP A 76 11.77 18.94 -4.76
N ILE A 77 11.40 19.64 -5.84
CA ILE A 77 12.22 19.88 -7.01
C ILE A 77 12.50 21.37 -7.08
N ASP A 78 13.77 21.77 -6.96
CA ASP A 78 14.15 23.17 -7.09
C ASP A 78 14.18 23.64 -8.56
N ALA A 79 14.38 24.95 -8.78
CA ALA A 79 14.44 25.52 -10.12
C ALA A 79 15.60 25.00 -11.00
N ALA A 80 16.60 24.35 -10.40
CA ALA A 80 17.70 23.70 -11.11
C ALA A 80 17.44 22.21 -11.38
N GLY A 81 16.27 21.69 -10.95
CA GLY A 81 15.89 20.28 -11.09
C GLY A 81 16.50 19.36 -10.02
N LYS A 82 17.10 19.93 -8.96
CA LYS A 82 17.61 19.14 -7.84
C LYS A 82 16.47 18.68 -6.96
N VAL A 83 16.47 17.39 -6.63
CA VAL A 83 15.49 16.77 -5.72
C VAL A 83 16.03 16.70 -4.30
N THR A 84 15.21 17.09 -3.34
CA THR A 84 15.49 16.92 -1.92
C THR A 84 14.27 16.35 -1.19
N PHE A 85 14.54 15.63 -0.12
CA PHE A 85 13.54 15.17 0.86
C PHE A 85 13.88 15.85 2.19
N TRP A 86 13.02 16.71 2.69
CA TRP A 86 13.20 17.39 3.99
C TRP A 86 14.59 18.07 4.09
N ASP A 87 14.97 18.84 3.05
CA ASP A 87 16.28 19.47 2.88
C ASP A 87 17.47 18.54 2.67
N MET A 88 17.28 17.21 2.67
CA MET A 88 18.32 16.23 2.41
C MET A 88 18.30 15.82 0.94
N ASP A 89 19.46 15.84 0.25
CA ASP A 89 19.55 15.35 -1.12
C ASP A 89 19.42 13.81 -1.21
N VAL A 90 19.08 13.33 -2.40
CA VAL A 90 18.79 11.90 -2.64
C VAL A 90 19.97 10.98 -2.26
N PRO A 91 21.25 11.29 -2.62
CA PRO A 91 22.38 10.47 -2.19
C PRO A 91 22.55 10.42 -0.66
N SER A 92 22.37 11.55 0.01
CA SER A 92 22.46 11.63 1.47
C SER A 92 21.36 10.85 2.17
N LEU A 93 20.13 10.94 1.66
CA LEU A 93 19.01 10.12 2.15
C LEU A 93 19.27 8.63 1.95
N SER A 94 19.70 8.22 0.76
CA SER A 94 20.05 6.82 0.48
C SER A 94 21.11 6.30 1.43
N ALA A 95 22.18 7.07 1.66
CA ALA A 95 23.25 6.72 2.59
C ALA A 95 22.73 6.61 4.05
N ARG A 96 21.81 7.52 4.46
CA ARG A 96 21.24 7.49 5.81
C ARG A 96 20.33 6.29 6.02
N LEU A 97 19.46 5.97 5.05
CA LEU A 97 18.64 4.76 5.10
C LEU A 97 19.52 3.51 5.22
N ALA A 98 20.56 3.40 4.38
CA ALA A 98 21.49 2.28 4.42
C ALA A 98 22.23 2.16 5.78
N ALA A 99 22.67 3.27 6.38
CA ALA A 99 23.32 3.28 7.69
C ALA A 99 22.42 2.75 8.81
N ASN A 100 21.12 2.88 8.66
CA ASN A 100 20.09 2.39 9.59
C ASN A 100 19.54 1.01 9.21
N ASN A 101 20.04 0.36 8.18
CA ASN A 101 19.47 -0.85 7.59
C ASN A 101 17.97 -0.68 7.19
N LEU A 102 17.55 0.54 6.94
CA LEU A 102 16.23 0.85 6.39
C LEU A 102 16.27 0.72 4.87
N LYS A 103 15.25 0.10 4.30
CA LYS A 103 15.01 0.07 2.86
C LYS A 103 13.87 1.02 2.52
N THR A 104 13.75 1.40 1.26
CA THR A 104 12.55 2.06 0.75
C THR A 104 12.13 1.36 -0.54
N TYR A 105 10.92 0.80 -0.55
CA TYR A 105 10.39 0.07 -1.70
C TYR A 105 9.39 0.91 -2.50
N SER A 106 8.86 1.96 -1.89
CA SER A 106 7.91 2.89 -2.50
C SER A 106 8.10 4.31 -1.95
N GLY A 107 7.49 5.25 -2.64
CA GLY A 107 7.43 6.63 -2.20
C GLY A 107 6.23 7.35 -2.80
N HIS A 108 5.67 8.32 -2.06
CA HIS A 108 4.62 9.22 -2.48
C HIS A 108 5.21 10.42 -3.22
N TYR A 109 4.78 10.62 -4.45
CA TYR A 109 5.23 11.67 -5.36
C TYR A 109 4.05 12.48 -5.87
N ASP A 110 4.13 13.80 -5.81
CA ASP A 110 3.07 14.65 -6.33
C ASP A 110 3.02 14.59 -7.86
N LEU A 111 2.02 13.90 -8.37
CA LEU A 111 1.75 13.78 -9.80
C LEU A 111 0.55 14.65 -10.24
N GLY A 112 0.19 15.67 -9.45
CA GLY A 112 -1.00 16.49 -9.68
C GLY A 112 -1.07 17.08 -11.08
N GLU A 113 0.01 17.67 -11.61
CA GLU A 113 0.04 18.21 -12.98
C GLU A 113 -0.11 17.12 -14.06
N PHE A 114 0.55 15.98 -13.85
CA PHE A 114 0.49 14.85 -14.76
C PHE A 114 -0.91 14.22 -14.83
N LEU A 115 -1.61 14.15 -13.69
CA LEU A 115 -2.95 13.60 -13.58
C LEU A 115 -4.07 14.61 -13.83
N THR A 116 -3.76 15.91 -14.00
CA THR A 116 -4.77 16.96 -14.24
C THR A 116 -5.38 16.79 -15.64
N PRO A 117 -6.71 16.62 -15.75
CA PRO A 117 -7.38 16.50 -17.04
C PRO A 117 -7.02 17.63 -18.01
N GLY A 118 -6.58 17.22 -19.21
CA GLY A 118 -6.16 18.14 -20.26
C GLY A 118 -4.75 18.74 -20.11
N ASN A 119 -4.00 18.43 -19.03
CA ASN A 119 -2.61 18.85 -18.86
C ASN A 119 -1.63 17.72 -19.23
N GLY A 120 -1.51 16.71 -18.38
CA GLY A 120 -0.64 15.53 -18.63
C GLY A 120 0.86 15.87 -18.67
N ASN A 121 1.31 16.91 -17.95
CA ASN A 121 2.72 17.30 -17.92
C ASN A 121 3.58 16.22 -17.26
N GLN A 122 4.58 15.72 -17.98
CA GLN A 122 5.45 14.62 -17.56
C GLN A 122 6.78 15.06 -16.95
N ASP A 123 7.05 16.36 -16.82
CA ASP A 123 8.40 16.82 -16.46
C ASP A 123 8.77 16.39 -15.04
N ALA A 124 7.89 16.62 -14.07
CA ALA A 124 8.10 16.16 -12.70
C ALA A 124 8.13 14.61 -12.62
N LEU A 125 7.24 13.91 -13.34
CA LEU A 125 7.22 12.45 -13.36
C LEU A 125 8.56 11.85 -13.78
N LYS A 126 9.22 12.40 -14.81
CA LYS A 126 10.52 11.91 -15.28
C LYS A 126 11.60 12.06 -14.19
N VAL A 127 11.61 13.20 -13.51
CA VAL A 127 12.53 13.46 -12.39
C VAL A 127 12.26 12.48 -11.23
N PHE A 128 11.00 12.24 -10.91
CA PHE A 128 10.61 11.30 -9.85
C PHE A 128 10.93 9.85 -10.19
N ILE A 129 10.82 9.43 -11.45
CA ILE A 129 11.26 8.10 -11.90
C ILE A 129 12.77 7.91 -11.65
N GLU A 130 13.61 8.88 -12.03
CA GLU A 130 15.05 8.84 -11.77
C GLU A 130 15.37 8.82 -10.27
N THR A 131 14.64 9.60 -9.49
CA THR A 131 14.76 9.66 -8.02
C THR A 131 14.40 8.33 -7.37
N ALA A 132 13.25 7.77 -7.70
CA ALA A 132 12.79 6.49 -7.17
C ALA A 132 13.76 5.34 -7.52
N ALA A 133 14.25 5.31 -8.78
CA ALA A 133 15.26 4.34 -9.22
C ALA A 133 16.58 4.50 -8.45
N THR A 134 17.03 5.73 -8.19
CA THR A 134 18.25 6.01 -7.41
C THR A 134 18.13 5.55 -5.96
N LEU A 135 16.94 5.68 -5.36
CA LEU A 135 16.64 5.19 -4.02
C LEU A 135 16.46 3.66 -3.96
N GLY A 136 16.39 2.98 -5.11
CA GLY A 136 16.13 1.54 -5.19
C GLY A 136 14.68 1.16 -4.92
N GLN A 137 13.75 2.08 -5.11
CA GLN A 137 12.33 1.83 -4.97
C GLN A 137 11.81 0.92 -6.10
N HIS A 138 10.71 0.24 -5.85
CA HIS A 138 9.99 -0.58 -6.81
C HIS A 138 8.71 0.12 -7.32
N TYR A 139 8.17 1.01 -6.50
CA TYR A 139 6.91 1.69 -6.75
C TYR A 139 7.06 3.21 -6.60
N LEU A 140 6.48 3.93 -7.56
CA LEU A 140 6.29 5.38 -7.54
C LEU A 140 4.78 5.64 -7.41
N ILE A 141 4.35 6.12 -6.25
CA ILE A 141 2.93 6.21 -5.91
C ILE A 141 2.44 7.65 -6.00
N ALA A 142 1.34 7.87 -6.74
CA ALA A 142 0.56 9.09 -6.67
C ALA A 142 -0.34 9.05 -5.42
N PRO A 143 -0.11 9.89 -4.41
CA PRO A 143 -0.85 9.83 -3.15
C PRO A 143 -2.25 10.42 -3.22
N VAL A 144 -2.50 11.30 -4.18
CA VAL A 144 -3.77 12.01 -4.34
C VAL A 144 -4.02 12.33 -5.82
N PRO A 145 -5.29 12.53 -6.23
CA PRO A 145 -5.60 13.11 -7.52
C PRO A 145 -5.23 14.60 -7.52
N PRO A 146 -5.43 15.34 -8.63
CA PRO A 146 -5.27 16.79 -8.63
C PRO A 146 -6.10 17.46 -7.53
N ILE A 147 -5.44 17.88 -6.45
CA ILE A 147 -6.08 18.24 -5.17
C ILE A 147 -7.12 19.35 -5.30
N LEU A 148 -6.92 20.29 -6.21
CA LEU A 148 -7.86 21.40 -6.47
C LEU A 148 -9.14 20.95 -7.18
N LEU A 149 -9.17 19.71 -7.69
CA LEU A 149 -10.29 19.15 -8.45
C LEU A 149 -11.04 18.06 -7.66
N ILE A 150 -10.59 17.64 -6.48
CA ILE A 150 -11.14 16.50 -5.72
C ILE A 150 -12.69 16.52 -5.67
N ASP A 151 -13.28 17.66 -5.30
CA ASP A 151 -14.74 17.77 -5.16
C ASP A 151 -15.48 17.95 -6.51
N LYS A 152 -14.79 17.92 -7.64
CA LYS A 152 -15.33 18.18 -8.97
C LYS A 152 -15.00 17.11 -10.00
N LEU A 153 -14.18 16.12 -9.62
CA LEU A 153 -13.77 15.05 -10.52
C LEU A 153 -14.99 14.26 -11.01
N THR A 154 -15.05 14.05 -12.30
CA THR A 154 -16.06 13.27 -12.99
C THR A 154 -15.53 11.88 -13.36
N ALA A 155 -16.39 11.00 -13.84
CA ALA A 155 -15.98 9.70 -14.35
C ALA A 155 -15.00 9.83 -15.54
N ASP A 156 -15.16 10.84 -16.39
CA ASP A 156 -14.23 11.07 -17.51
C ASP A 156 -12.88 11.57 -17.04
N ASP A 157 -12.84 12.36 -15.96
CA ASP A 157 -11.58 12.78 -15.34
C ASP A 157 -10.81 11.59 -14.76
N TYR A 158 -11.49 10.65 -14.10
CA TYR A 158 -10.87 9.42 -13.61
C TYR A 158 -10.41 8.51 -14.77
N ARG A 159 -11.12 8.45 -15.88
CA ARG A 159 -10.66 7.73 -17.09
C ARG A 159 -9.40 8.39 -17.66
N PHE A 160 -9.36 9.71 -17.73
CA PHE A 160 -8.15 10.43 -18.12
C PHE A 160 -6.98 10.11 -17.20
N MET A 161 -7.19 10.12 -15.86
CA MET A 161 -6.16 9.76 -14.89
C MET A 161 -5.66 8.32 -15.10
N ALA A 162 -6.55 7.37 -15.39
CA ALA A 162 -6.18 5.99 -15.70
C ALA A 162 -5.30 5.90 -16.95
N ASP A 163 -5.64 6.62 -18.02
CA ASP A 163 -4.83 6.71 -19.23
C ASP A 163 -3.44 7.28 -18.93
N GLN A 164 -3.37 8.35 -18.10
CA GLN A 164 -2.08 8.92 -17.67
C GLN A 164 -1.28 7.93 -16.82
N LEU A 165 -1.90 7.20 -15.90
CA LEU A 165 -1.22 6.17 -15.12
C LEU A 165 -0.64 5.06 -16.02
N ASN A 166 -1.34 4.64 -17.05
CA ASN A 166 -0.81 3.70 -18.05
C ASN A 166 0.42 4.27 -18.78
N VAL A 167 0.33 5.53 -19.25
CA VAL A 167 1.47 6.24 -19.87
C VAL A 167 2.65 6.37 -18.90
N GLY A 168 2.39 6.75 -17.67
CA GLY A 168 3.40 6.85 -16.61
C GLY A 168 4.03 5.49 -16.29
N GLY A 169 3.22 4.43 -16.28
CA GLY A 169 3.68 3.05 -16.08
C GLY A 169 4.65 2.58 -17.17
N GLU A 170 4.36 2.88 -18.43
CA GLU A 170 5.29 2.61 -19.55
C GLU A 170 6.62 3.36 -19.41
N LEU A 171 6.59 4.58 -18.85
CA LEU A 171 7.82 5.34 -18.58
C LEU A 171 8.59 4.74 -17.41
N ALA A 172 7.92 4.45 -16.30
CA ALA A 172 8.48 3.90 -15.08
C ALA A 172 9.10 2.50 -15.31
N ALA A 173 8.45 1.66 -16.12
CA ALA A 173 8.93 0.32 -16.46
C ALA A 173 10.32 0.31 -17.14
N LYS A 174 10.70 1.38 -17.85
CA LYS A 174 12.04 1.51 -18.45
C LYS A 174 13.15 1.58 -17.40
N SER A 175 12.80 2.00 -16.18
CA SER A 175 13.71 2.05 -15.01
C SER A 175 13.43 0.92 -14.02
N GLY A 176 12.62 -0.08 -14.37
CA GLY A 176 12.29 -1.21 -13.52
C GLY A 176 11.29 -0.91 -12.42
N LEU A 177 10.56 0.21 -12.52
CA LEU A 177 9.56 0.66 -11.55
C LEU A 177 8.14 0.37 -12.04
N LYS A 178 7.20 0.25 -11.12
CA LYS A 178 5.77 0.41 -11.39
C LYS A 178 5.29 1.78 -10.88
N ILE A 179 4.39 2.40 -11.65
CA ILE A 179 3.62 3.51 -11.10
C ILE A 179 2.48 2.95 -10.25
N GLY A 180 2.05 3.70 -9.25
CA GLY A 180 0.90 3.31 -8.43
C GLY A 180 0.02 4.48 -8.05
N TYR A 181 -1.13 4.15 -7.49
CA TYR A 181 -2.09 5.12 -6.99
C TYR A 181 -2.55 4.73 -5.59
N HIS A 182 -2.55 5.70 -4.67
CA HIS A 182 -3.04 5.54 -3.30
C HIS A 182 -4.40 6.23 -3.16
N ASN A 183 -5.35 5.54 -2.53
CA ASN A 183 -6.69 6.05 -2.36
C ASN A 183 -6.89 6.76 -1.03
N HIS A 184 -7.87 7.65 -1.06
CA HIS A 184 -8.53 8.21 0.12
C HIS A 184 -10.04 7.86 0.07
N PHE A 185 -10.87 8.63 0.76
CA PHE A 185 -12.32 8.39 0.76
C PHE A 185 -13.03 8.95 -0.48
N TRP A 186 -12.48 9.98 -1.11
CA TRP A 186 -13.14 10.64 -2.25
C TRP A 186 -13.20 9.78 -3.50
N GLU A 187 -12.29 8.83 -3.71
CA GLU A 187 -12.38 7.85 -4.80
C GLU A 187 -13.50 6.82 -4.61
N PHE A 188 -14.01 6.70 -3.38
CA PHE A 188 -15.16 5.83 -3.08
C PHE A 188 -16.51 6.55 -3.15
N ARG A 189 -16.54 7.86 -3.35
CA ARG A 189 -17.76 8.62 -3.55
C ARG A 189 -18.50 8.13 -4.80
N THR A 190 -19.82 8.16 -4.77
CA THR A 190 -20.65 7.88 -5.94
C THR A 190 -20.66 9.09 -6.86
N LEU A 191 -20.15 8.92 -8.07
CA LEU A 191 -20.15 9.94 -9.09
C LEU A 191 -21.55 10.11 -9.71
N THR A 192 -21.73 11.14 -10.52
CA THR A 192 -23.05 11.47 -11.13
C THR A 192 -23.60 10.40 -12.05
N ASP A 193 -22.75 9.54 -12.61
CA ASP A 193 -23.12 8.39 -13.43
C ASP A 193 -23.30 7.09 -12.62
N GLY A 194 -23.15 7.14 -11.30
CA GLY A 194 -23.29 6.02 -10.39
C GLY A 194 -22.00 5.19 -10.20
N SER A 195 -20.92 5.50 -10.91
CA SER A 195 -19.62 4.85 -10.75
C SER A 195 -18.84 5.39 -9.54
N ARG A 196 -17.69 4.77 -9.22
CA ARG A 196 -16.72 5.23 -8.22
C ARG A 196 -15.36 5.45 -8.88
N GLY A 197 -14.66 6.49 -8.44
CA GLY A 197 -13.36 6.87 -9.00
C GLY A 197 -12.32 5.75 -8.93
N LEU A 198 -12.20 5.07 -7.78
CA LEU A 198 -11.23 3.97 -7.63
C LEU A 198 -11.55 2.77 -8.52
N ASP A 199 -12.82 2.40 -8.67
CA ASP A 199 -13.24 1.33 -9.59
C ASP A 199 -12.84 1.69 -11.04
N ILE A 200 -13.09 2.93 -11.47
CA ILE A 200 -12.69 3.40 -12.81
C ILE A 200 -11.18 3.31 -13.01
N LEU A 201 -10.38 3.75 -12.03
CA LEU A 201 -8.93 3.67 -12.11
C LEU A 201 -8.46 2.22 -12.25
N ILE A 202 -8.98 1.30 -11.44
CA ILE A 202 -8.59 -0.10 -11.46
C ILE A 202 -8.98 -0.77 -12.79
N GLU A 203 -10.20 -0.53 -13.26
CA GLU A 203 -10.74 -1.19 -14.45
C GLU A 203 -10.13 -0.68 -15.77
N ASN A 204 -9.56 0.53 -15.77
CA ASN A 204 -8.99 1.15 -16.98
C ASN A 204 -7.45 1.23 -16.97
N THR A 205 -6.79 0.57 -16.02
CA THR A 205 -5.31 0.51 -15.96
C THR A 205 -4.79 -0.91 -16.20
N ASP A 206 -3.65 -0.99 -16.89
CA ASP A 206 -2.92 -2.24 -17.13
C ASP A 206 -2.26 -2.72 -15.82
N ASP A 207 -2.56 -3.94 -15.38
CA ASP A 207 -2.06 -4.55 -14.15
C ASP A 207 -0.55 -4.84 -14.19
N ALA A 208 0.04 -4.95 -15.39
CA ALA A 208 1.48 -5.08 -15.55
C ALA A 208 2.22 -3.75 -15.27
N LEU A 209 1.57 -2.61 -15.47
CA LEU A 209 2.16 -1.28 -15.40
C LEU A 209 1.77 -0.51 -14.14
N VAL A 210 0.53 -0.67 -13.68
CA VAL A 210 -0.07 0.14 -12.61
C VAL A 210 -0.45 -0.72 -11.43
N ALA A 211 0.01 -0.34 -10.24
CA ALA A 211 -0.36 -0.94 -8.97
C ALA A 211 -1.30 -0.01 -8.19
N PHE A 212 -1.98 -0.58 -7.18
CA PHE A 212 -2.74 0.21 -6.21
C PHE A 212 -2.19 -0.04 -4.81
N GLU A 213 -2.06 1.02 -4.07
CA GLU A 213 -1.79 1.00 -2.64
C GLU A 213 -3.09 1.26 -1.92
N LEU A 214 -3.70 0.19 -1.34
CA LEU A 214 -4.96 0.37 -0.64
C LEU A 214 -4.70 0.91 0.77
N ASP A 215 -5.24 2.08 1.03
CA ASP A 215 -5.37 2.57 2.40
C ASP A 215 -6.60 1.93 3.05
N LEU A 216 -6.34 1.05 4.03
CA LEU A 216 -7.37 0.27 4.70
C LEU A 216 -8.31 1.16 5.53
N PHE A 217 -7.78 2.24 6.12
CA PHE A 217 -8.59 3.19 6.88
C PHE A 217 -9.61 3.89 5.96
N TRP A 218 -9.15 4.43 4.84
CA TRP A 218 -10.02 5.16 3.93
C TRP A 218 -11.05 4.25 3.25
N SER A 219 -10.67 3.01 2.95
CA SER A 219 -11.59 1.98 2.45
C SER A 219 -12.71 1.70 3.45
N GLU A 220 -12.36 1.32 4.69
CA GLU A 220 -13.32 1.01 5.75
C GLU A 220 -14.14 2.24 6.15
N LYS A 221 -13.52 3.42 6.23
CA LYS A 221 -14.19 4.70 6.52
C LYS A 221 -15.19 5.10 5.45
N SER A 222 -14.98 4.64 4.21
CA SER A 222 -15.93 4.79 3.10
C SER A 222 -17.02 3.74 3.08
N GLY A 223 -17.09 2.85 4.06
CA GLY A 223 -18.03 1.75 4.09
C GLY A 223 -17.75 0.65 3.06
N THR A 224 -16.54 0.61 2.50
CA THR A 224 -16.09 -0.45 1.60
C THR A 224 -15.34 -1.49 2.40
N ASP A 225 -15.81 -2.74 2.41
CA ASP A 225 -15.13 -3.87 3.03
C ASP A 225 -13.87 -4.19 2.21
N SER A 226 -12.70 -3.94 2.79
CA SER A 226 -11.40 -4.12 2.13
C SER A 226 -11.18 -5.57 1.69
N ALA A 227 -11.59 -6.56 2.49
CA ALA A 227 -11.45 -7.97 2.15
C ALA A 227 -12.28 -8.32 0.90
N ALA A 228 -13.55 -7.91 0.87
CA ALA A 228 -14.41 -8.10 -0.30
C ALA A 228 -13.90 -7.33 -1.53
N TYR A 229 -13.23 -6.20 -1.31
CA TYR A 229 -12.66 -5.41 -2.40
C TYR A 229 -11.44 -6.09 -3.02
N PHE A 230 -10.63 -6.81 -2.24
CA PHE A 230 -9.55 -7.67 -2.75
C PHE A 230 -10.09 -8.85 -3.58
N GLU A 231 -11.18 -9.48 -3.14
CA GLU A 231 -11.83 -10.53 -3.92
C GLU A 231 -12.36 -10.02 -5.26
N LYS A 232 -12.86 -8.78 -5.30
CA LYS A 232 -13.34 -8.14 -6.54
C LYS A 232 -12.19 -7.84 -7.51
N HIS A 233 -11.02 -7.47 -7.00
CA HIS A 233 -9.87 -7.02 -7.80
C HIS A 233 -8.58 -7.77 -7.40
N PRO A 234 -8.50 -9.09 -7.61
CA PRO A 234 -7.38 -9.89 -7.13
C PRO A 234 -6.06 -9.48 -7.78
N GLY A 235 -4.99 -9.45 -6.98
CA GLY A 235 -3.63 -9.12 -7.40
C GLY A 235 -3.35 -7.64 -7.66
N ARG A 236 -4.35 -6.75 -7.46
CA ARG A 236 -4.19 -5.32 -7.80
C ARG A 236 -3.59 -4.49 -6.67
N PHE A 237 -3.47 -5.01 -5.43
CA PHE A 237 -3.08 -4.26 -4.23
C PHE A 237 -1.80 -4.78 -3.59
N PRO A 238 -0.63 -4.65 -4.24
CA PRO A 238 0.64 -5.10 -3.67
C PRO A 238 1.12 -4.25 -2.50
N LEU A 239 0.54 -3.09 -2.26
CA LEU A 239 0.88 -2.20 -1.16
C LEU A 239 -0.37 -1.86 -0.36
N TRP A 240 -0.20 -1.79 0.99
CA TRP A 240 -1.27 -1.36 1.89
C TRP A 240 -0.78 -0.32 2.88
N HIS A 241 -1.65 0.67 3.19
CA HIS A 241 -1.51 1.45 4.40
C HIS A 241 -2.36 0.85 5.52
N ILE A 242 -1.70 0.53 6.63
CA ILE A 242 -2.31 0.02 7.86
C ILE A 242 -2.48 1.20 8.81
N LYS A 243 -3.69 1.77 8.80
CA LYS A 243 -4.08 2.95 9.55
C LYS A 243 -5.38 2.63 10.27
N ASP A 244 -5.50 2.93 11.59
CA ASP A 244 -6.65 2.50 12.39
C ASP A 244 -7.59 3.65 12.74
N MET A 245 -8.87 3.29 12.88
CA MET A 245 -9.97 4.20 13.05
C MET A 245 -10.39 4.26 14.53
N ASP A 246 -10.43 5.45 15.11
CA ASP A 246 -10.97 5.62 16.46
C ASP A 246 -12.40 5.05 16.56
N LYS A 247 -12.62 4.17 17.55
CA LYS A 247 -13.90 3.51 17.81
C LYS A 247 -15.07 4.48 17.99
N ASN A 248 -14.76 5.68 18.49
CA ASN A 248 -15.78 6.71 18.71
C ASN A 248 -16.11 7.52 17.44
N ASN A 249 -15.36 7.30 16.36
CA ASN A 249 -15.54 7.99 15.08
C ASN A 249 -15.50 6.99 13.89
N SER A 250 -16.33 5.95 13.96
CA SER A 250 -16.43 4.93 12.93
C SER A 250 -17.54 5.20 11.88
N THR A 251 -18.14 6.38 11.88
CA THR A 251 -19.18 6.76 10.92
C THR A 251 -18.65 6.74 9.49
N VAL A 252 -19.40 6.13 8.57
CA VAL A 252 -19.12 6.14 7.14
C VAL A 252 -19.24 7.55 6.57
N ILE A 253 -18.32 7.94 5.71
CA ILE A 253 -18.18 9.31 5.17
C ILE A 253 -18.33 9.38 3.64
N THR A 254 -18.97 8.39 3.04
CA THR A 254 -19.40 8.39 1.63
C THR A 254 -20.87 7.99 1.54
N GLY A 255 -21.46 8.24 0.38
CA GLY A 255 -22.89 8.00 0.16
C GLY A 255 -23.77 9.18 0.59
N GLY A 256 -24.87 9.39 -0.12
CA GLY A 256 -25.83 10.43 0.15
C GLY A 256 -25.22 11.84 0.14
N GLU A 257 -25.40 12.60 1.20
CA GLU A 257 -24.89 13.97 1.29
C GLU A 257 -23.34 14.05 1.30
N TYR A 258 -22.65 13.00 1.77
CA TYR A 258 -21.18 12.99 1.82
C TYR A 258 -20.54 12.97 0.43
N ASP A 259 -21.23 12.47 -0.58
CA ASP A 259 -20.66 12.42 -1.95
C ASP A 259 -20.51 13.82 -2.58
N THR A 260 -21.22 14.83 -2.02
CA THR A 260 -21.21 16.21 -2.52
C THR A 260 -20.65 17.23 -1.54
N LYS A 261 -20.38 16.84 -0.29
CA LYS A 261 -19.75 17.74 0.69
C LYS A 261 -18.30 18.03 0.31
N PRO A 262 -17.81 19.27 0.51
CA PRO A 262 -16.39 19.56 0.34
C PRO A 262 -15.51 18.63 1.18
N PHE A 263 -14.46 18.06 0.59
CA PHE A 263 -13.60 17.09 1.28
C PHE A 263 -12.96 17.68 2.55
N MET A 264 -12.61 18.97 2.52
CA MET A 264 -12.06 19.68 3.67
C MET A 264 -13.01 19.74 4.87
N GLU A 265 -14.34 19.80 4.64
CA GLU A 265 -15.33 19.77 5.70
C GLU A 265 -15.40 18.38 6.36
N ILE A 266 -15.29 17.33 5.55
CA ILE A 266 -15.33 15.94 6.02
C ILE A 266 -14.08 15.62 6.83
N THR A 267 -12.90 15.97 6.32
CA THR A 267 -11.61 15.61 6.95
C THR A 267 -11.39 16.26 8.31
N GLN A 268 -12.00 17.42 8.59
CA GLN A 268 -11.88 18.11 9.88
C GLN A 268 -12.39 17.29 11.08
N ASN A 269 -13.26 16.31 10.85
CA ASN A 269 -13.90 15.53 11.91
C ASN A 269 -13.39 14.09 11.99
N ILE A 270 -12.31 13.77 11.28
CA ILE A 270 -11.74 12.43 11.27
C ILE A 270 -10.75 12.28 12.42
N THR A 271 -10.85 11.17 13.15
CA THR A 271 -9.92 10.83 14.22
C THR A 271 -9.31 9.47 13.97
N TYR A 272 -8.02 9.39 14.23
CA TYR A 272 -7.18 8.21 14.09
C TYR A 272 -6.77 7.69 15.45
N THR A 273 -6.29 6.45 15.49
CA THR A 273 -5.69 5.86 16.68
C THR A 273 -4.57 4.91 16.30
N GLU A 274 -3.77 4.49 17.27
CA GLU A 274 -2.70 3.52 17.06
C GLU A 274 -3.29 2.19 16.57
N VAL A 275 -2.62 1.58 15.59
CA VAL A 275 -3.05 0.31 14.98
C VAL A 275 -3.27 -0.76 16.05
N GLY A 276 -4.43 -1.40 16.01
CA GLY A 276 -4.87 -2.40 16.98
C GLY A 276 -5.65 -1.87 18.17
N THR A 277 -5.78 -0.55 18.30
CA THR A 277 -6.61 0.06 19.37
C THR A 277 -7.96 0.56 18.84
N GLY A 278 -8.11 0.65 17.53
CA GLY A 278 -9.28 1.13 16.84
C GLY A 278 -10.34 0.08 16.53
N SER A 279 -11.11 0.34 15.48
CA SER A 279 -12.28 -0.47 15.10
C SER A 279 -12.08 -1.33 13.86
N ILE A 280 -10.96 -1.23 13.16
CA ILE A 280 -10.72 -1.99 11.93
C ILE A 280 -10.29 -3.43 12.28
N ASP A 281 -10.95 -4.41 11.67
CA ASP A 281 -10.59 -5.83 11.84
C ASP A 281 -9.45 -6.23 10.87
N PHE A 282 -8.24 -5.83 11.24
CA PHE A 282 -7.04 -6.16 10.44
C PHE A 282 -6.80 -7.65 10.29
N LYS A 283 -7.23 -8.49 11.26
CA LYS A 283 -7.06 -9.95 11.16
C LYS A 283 -7.92 -10.53 10.03
N LYS A 284 -9.15 -10.02 9.86
CA LYS A 284 -10.03 -10.36 8.73
C LYS A 284 -9.40 -9.92 7.41
N ILE A 285 -8.90 -8.69 7.35
CA ILE A 285 -8.30 -8.13 6.13
C ILE A 285 -7.01 -8.87 5.75
N MET A 286 -6.15 -9.16 6.71
CA MET A 286 -4.89 -9.91 6.50
C MET A 286 -5.13 -11.34 5.97
N ALA A 287 -6.29 -11.94 6.23
CA ALA A 287 -6.61 -13.24 5.66
C ALA A 287 -6.64 -13.23 4.11
N GLU A 288 -6.86 -12.06 3.52
CA GLU A 288 -6.92 -11.85 2.06
C GLU A 288 -5.60 -11.33 1.47
N GLU A 289 -4.49 -11.32 2.20
CA GLU A 289 -3.20 -10.80 1.73
C GLU A 289 -2.75 -11.41 0.39
N LYS A 290 -2.99 -12.72 0.20
CA LYS A 290 -2.64 -13.43 -1.04
C LYS A 290 -3.58 -13.07 -2.19
N THR A 291 -4.87 -12.95 -1.90
CA THR A 291 -5.88 -12.51 -2.89
C THR A 291 -5.56 -11.11 -3.38
N ALA A 292 -5.20 -10.21 -2.48
CA ALA A 292 -4.78 -8.84 -2.80
C ALA A 292 -3.47 -8.77 -3.61
N GLY A 293 -2.58 -9.77 -3.46
CA GLY A 293 -1.23 -9.77 -4.03
C GLY A 293 -0.24 -8.95 -3.20
N LEU A 294 -0.47 -8.87 -1.87
CA LEU A 294 0.32 -8.03 -0.95
C LEU A 294 1.81 -8.37 -0.99
N GLN A 295 2.63 -7.32 -1.08
CA GLN A 295 4.09 -7.38 -1.03
C GLN A 295 4.67 -6.50 0.07
N TYR A 296 4.10 -5.31 0.29
CA TYR A 296 4.56 -4.35 1.29
C TYR A 296 3.37 -3.74 2.02
N ALA A 297 3.54 -3.53 3.32
CA ALA A 297 2.56 -2.81 4.12
C ALA A 297 3.26 -1.77 5.00
N PHE A 298 2.61 -0.64 5.17
CA PHE A 298 3.16 0.49 5.91
C PHE A 298 2.16 0.93 6.97
N VAL A 299 2.63 1.03 8.21
CA VAL A 299 1.87 1.73 9.26
C VAL A 299 1.82 3.20 8.89
N GLU A 300 0.66 3.83 9.04
CA GLU A 300 0.50 5.28 8.90
C GLU A 300 -0.52 5.82 9.90
N GLN A 301 -0.32 7.08 10.32
CA GLN A 301 -1.30 7.85 11.08
C GLN A 301 -1.15 9.35 10.78
N ASP A 302 -2.19 9.98 10.22
CA ASP A 302 -2.11 11.37 9.76
C ASP A 302 -2.03 12.37 10.92
N PHE A 303 -2.73 12.10 12.02
CA PHE A 303 -2.72 12.92 13.22
C PHE A 303 -2.54 12.07 14.47
N ILE A 304 -1.53 12.40 15.25
CA ILE A 304 -1.16 11.69 16.47
C ILE A 304 -1.43 12.62 17.66
N THR A 305 -2.05 12.08 18.72
CA THR A 305 -2.41 12.83 19.94
C THR A 305 -1.50 12.56 21.12
N ILE A 306 -0.58 11.60 21.01
CA ILE A 306 0.42 11.24 22.01
C ILE A 306 1.84 11.52 21.48
N ASP A 307 2.90 11.09 22.15
CA ASP A 307 4.26 11.16 21.59
C ASP A 307 4.32 10.37 20.27
N PRO A 308 4.78 10.96 19.15
CA PRO A 308 4.74 10.31 17.85
C PRO A 308 5.52 8.99 17.80
N PHE A 309 6.65 8.90 18.49
CA PHE A 309 7.44 7.67 18.51
C PHE A 309 6.84 6.60 19.43
N GLU A 310 6.13 7.01 20.48
CA GLU A 310 5.31 6.09 21.27
C GLU A 310 4.16 5.52 20.42
N SER A 311 3.47 6.37 19.64
CA SER A 311 2.37 5.98 18.75
C SER A 311 2.82 4.94 17.74
N ILE A 312 3.88 5.22 16.97
CA ILE A 312 4.38 4.27 15.97
C ILE A 312 4.97 3.01 16.60
N THR A 313 5.48 3.07 17.83
CA THR A 313 5.95 1.88 18.57
C THR A 313 4.78 0.98 18.96
N ARG A 314 3.67 1.53 19.41
CA ARG A 314 2.46 0.76 19.74
C ARG A 314 1.92 0.08 18.49
N SER A 315 1.80 0.81 17.39
CA SER A 315 1.35 0.30 16.09
C SER A 315 2.26 -0.82 15.57
N TYR A 316 3.59 -0.62 15.62
CA TYR A 316 4.59 -1.64 15.25
C TYR A 316 4.42 -2.93 16.05
N ASN A 317 4.32 -2.81 17.37
CA ASN A 317 4.20 -3.96 18.27
C ASN A 317 2.94 -4.78 17.97
N TYR A 318 1.80 -4.11 17.75
CA TYR A 318 0.56 -4.81 17.40
C TYR A 318 0.69 -5.55 16.07
N VAL A 319 1.16 -4.87 15.01
CA VAL A 319 1.33 -5.52 13.70
C VAL A 319 2.27 -6.71 13.82
N LYS A 320 3.41 -6.53 14.52
CA LYS A 320 4.41 -7.58 14.67
C LYS A 320 3.88 -8.80 15.43
N SER A 321 3.14 -8.60 16.52
CA SER A 321 2.65 -9.73 17.36
C SER A 321 1.35 -10.34 16.87
N GLU A 322 0.45 -9.55 16.28
CA GLU A 322 -0.92 -9.98 16.02
C GLU A 322 -1.21 -10.25 14.54
N LEU A 323 -0.48 -9.62 13.62
CA LEU A 323 -0.75 -9.72 12.19
C LEU A 323 0.28 -10.58 11.46
N ILE A 324 1.58 -10.38 11.68
CA ILE A 324 2.65 -11.05 10.94
C ILE A 324 3.51 -12.01 11.78
N GLY A 325 3.36 -12.00 13.12
CA GLY A 325 4.14 -12.84 14.07
C GLY A 325 3.67 -14.27 14.21
#